data_931273f6bb16cf289e8800f6e505bcc0
#
_entry.id   931273f6bb16cf289e8800f6e505bcc0
#
_cell.length_a   1.000
_cell.length_b   1.000
_cell.length_c   1.000
_cell.angle_alpha   90.00
_cell.angle_beta   90.00
_cell.angle_gamma   90.00
#
_symmetry.space_group_name_H-M   'P 1'
#
loop_
_entity.id
_entity.type
_entity.pdbx_description
1 polymer ?
#
loop_
_entity_poly.entity_id
_entity_poly.type
_entity_poly.pdbx_seq_one_letter_code
_entity_poly.pdbx_strand_id
1 'polypeptide(L)'
;MKRILIIEDDCKISMALALRLKSAGHEATAAYDTLTGVNAAVKNPPDLVLLDIGLPGGDGFTVAERIQSLVRTPIPMIFITASKQPGFRQRANELGAAGYFEKPYEAEDLLAAIQDVFSPPDHGSLAPRHEI
;
A
#
# COMPACT_ATOMS: atom_id res chain seq x y z
N MET A 1 7.56 16.16 0.92
CA MET A 1 7.97 14.79 1.24
C MET A 1 6.82 14.04 1.89
N LYS A 2 6.49 12.90 1.36
CA LYS A 2 5.40 12.09 1.89
C LYS A 2 5.95 10.89 2.66
N ARG A 3 5.20 10.47 3.66
CA ARG A 3 5.59 9.34 4.51
C ARG A 3 4.82 8.10 4.08
N ILE A 4 5.55 7.04 3.75
CA ILE A 4 4.99 5.79 3.26
C ILE A 4 5.37 4.67 4.21
N LEU A 5 4.37 3.93 4.69
CA LEU A 5 4.58 2.75 5.51
C LEU A 5 4.51 1.51 4.61
N ILE A 6 5.55 0.69 4.66
CA ILE A 6 5.60 -0.58 3.94
C ILE A 6 5.31 -1.69 4.93
N ILE A 7 4.29 -2.50 4.67
CA ILE A 7 4.00 -3.68 5.49
C ILE A 7 4.24 -4.92 4.63
N GLU A 8 5.39 -5.54 4.81
CA GLU A 8 5.91 -6.64 4.01
C GLU A 8 6.85 -7.48 4.86
N ASP A 9 6.62 -8.79 4.94
CA ASP A 9 7.41 -9.66 5.80
C ASP A 9 8.81 -9.99 5.24
N ASP A 10 9.01 -9.89 3.94
CA ASP A 10 10.33 -10.13 3.36
C ASP A 10 11.19 -8.87 3.48
N CYS A 11 12.21 -8.94 4.33
CA CYS A 11 13.09 -7.79 4.60
C CYS A 11 13.82 -7.30 3.35
N LYS A 12 14.22 -8.20 2.47
CA LYS A 12 14.93 -7.82 1.24
C LYS A 12 14.04 -7.05 0.29
N ILE A 13 12.80 -7.53 0.13
CA ILE A 13 11.82 -6.84 -0.71
C ILE A 13 11.49 -5.47 -0.11
N SER A 14 11.28 -5.43 1.20
CA SER A 14 10.97 -4.19 1.90
C SER A 14 12.10 -3.16 1.77
N MET A 15 13.35 -3.60 1.94
CA MET A 15 14.52 -2.71 1.83
C MET A 15 14.67 -2.16 0.41
N ALA A 16 14.53 -3.02 -0.59
CA ALA A 16 14.63 -2.58 -1.99
C ALA A 16 13.55 -1.54 -2.31
N LEU A 17 12.34 -1.79 -1.85
CA LEU A 17 11.22 -0.88 -2.05
C LEU A 17 11.46 0.46 -1.34
N ALA A 18 11.94 0.41 -0.10
CA ALA A 18 12.25 1.62 0.66
C ALA A 18 13.29 2.48 -0.04
N LEU A 19 14.32 1.86 -0.63
CA LEU A 19 15.34 2.59 -1.36
C LEU A 19 14.75 3.29 -2.59
N ARG A 20 13.87 2.63 -3.31
CA ARG A 20 13.21 3.24 -4.47
C ARG A 20 12.35 4.42 -4.07
N LEU A 21 11.61 4.28 -2.97
CA LEU A 21 10.75 5.35 -2.49
C LEU A 21 11.57 6.56 -2.04
N LYS A 22 12.67 6.32 -1.34
CA LYS A 22 13.57 7.40 -0.93
C LYS A 22 14.19 8.11 -2.12
N SER A 23 14.57 7.36 -3.14
CA SER A 23 15.10 7.94 -4.38
C SER A 23 14.05 8.80 -5.10
N ALA A 24 12.78 8.50 -4.92
CA ALA A 24 11.68 9.27 -5.50
C ALA A 24 11.26 10.46 -4.61
N GLY A 25 11.98 10.71 -3.51
CA GLY A 25 11.74 11.85 -2.65
C GLY A 25 10.78 11.59 -1.50
N HIS A 26 10.46 10.34 -1.21
CA HIS A 26 9.57 9.99 -0.10
C HIS A 26 10.33 9.47 1.09
N GLU A 27 9.72 9.58 2.27
CA GLU A 27 10.19 8.93 3.47
C GLU A 27 9.53 7.56 3.58
N ALA A 28 10.28 6.53 3.88
CA ALA A 28 9.77 5.16 3.95
C ALA A 28 10.13 4.53 5.28
N THR A 29 9.13 3.90 5.91
CA THR A 29 9.32 3.07 7.09
C THR A 29 8.75 1.69 6.82
N ALA A 30 9.21 0.67 7.56
CA ALA A 30 8.82 -0.70 7.30
C ALA A 30 8.31 -1.39 8.56
N ALA A 31 7.32 -2.24 8.39
CA ALA A 31 6.85 -3.18 9.38
C ALA A 31 6.77 -4.55 8.73
N TYR A 32 7.03 -5.62 9.48
CA TYR A 32 7.22 -6.94 8.91
C TYR A 32 6.14 -7.95 9.26
N ASP A 33 5.14 -7.54 10.00
CA ASP A 33 4.01 -8.39 10.37
C ASP A 33 2.75 -7.57 10.64
N THR A 34 1.65 -8.28 10.86
CA THR A 34 0.33 -7.67 11.06
C THR A 34 0.31 -6.71 12.25
N LEU A 35 0.77 -7.17 13.39
CA LEU A 35 0.65 -6.37 14.62
C LEU A 35 1.50 -5.11 14.58
N THR A 36 2.76 -5.25 14.17
CA THR A 36 3.66 -4.09 14.04
C THR A 36 3.15 -3.11 13.00
N GLY A 37 2.60 -3.63 11.90
CA GLY A 37 2.07 -2.79 10.83
C GLY A 37 0.89 -1.95 11.28
N VAL A 38 -0.08 -2.57 11.95
CA VAL A 38 -1.25 -1.84 12.48
C VAL A 38 -0.81 -0.81 13.50
N ASN A 39 0.04 -1.23 14.45
CA ASN A 39 0.53 -0.31 15.49
C ASN A 39 1.28 0.88 14.91
N ALA A 40 2.12 0.65 13.91
CA ALA A 40 2.86 1.74 13.27
C ALA A 40 1.93 2.74 12.60
N ALA A 41 0.93 2.24 11.87
CA ALA A 41 -0.01 3.10 11.16
C ALA A 41 -0.87 3.92 12.11
N VAL A 42 -1.28 3.33 13.24
CA VAL A 42 -2.15 4.01 14.21
C VAL A 42 -1.37 5.01 15.04
N LYS A 43 -0.17 4.64 15.49
CA LYS A 43 0.66 5.49 16.34
C LYS A 43 1.18 6.71 15.61
N ASN A 44 1.52 6.55 14.34
CA ASN A 44 2.10 7.62 13.54
C ASN A 44 1.58 7.50 12.10
N PRO A 45 0.33 7.95 11.86
CA PRO A 45 -0.33 7.71 10.58
C PRO A 45 0.50 8.19 9.38
N PRO A 46 0.79 7.30 8.43
CA PRO A 46 1.51 7.68 7.22
C PRO A 46 0.57 8.33 6.20
N ASP A 47 1.15 8.84 5.13
CA ASP A 47 0.38 9.38 4.01
C ASP A 47 -0.12 8.29 3.05
N LEU A 48 0.52 7.12 3.10
CA LEU A 48 0.17 5.98 2.26
C LEU A 48 0.70 4.70 2.91
N VAL A 49 -0.05 3.60 2.78
CA VAL A 49 0.40 2.26 3.17
C VAL A 49 0.55 1.40 1.93
N LEU A 50 1.72 0.78 1.76
CA LEU A 50 1.95 -0.30 0.80
C LEU A 50 1.87 -1.61 1.57
N LEU A 51 0.96 -2.48 1.20
CA LEU A 51 0.56 -3.58 2.04
C LEU A 51 0.56 -4.90 1.28
N ASP A 52 1.43 -5.81 1.70
CA ASP A 52 1.42 -7.18 1.17
C ASP A 52 0.24 -7.94 1.77
N ILE A 53 -0.48 -8.66 0.92
CA ILE A 53 -1.63 -9.44 1.38
C ILE A 53 -1.20 -10.69 2.15
N GLY A 54 -0.07 -11.31 1.77
CA GLY A 54 0.39 -12.56 2.37
C GLY A 54 1.27 -12.37 3.59
N LEU A 55 0.73 -11.84 4.69
CA LEU A 55 1.50 -11.55 5.90
C LEU A 55 1.37 -12.63 6.96
N PRO A 56 2.41 -12.86 7.78
CA PRO A 56 2.30 -13.72 8.96
C PRO A 56 1.33 -13.12 9.98
N GLY A 57 0.55 -13.96 10.63
CA GLY A 57 -0.36 -13.54 11.70
C GLY A 57 -1.68 -12.95 11.22
N GLY A 58 -1.96 -13.04 9.93
CA GLY A 58 -3.19 -12.55 9.34
C GLY A 58 -2.91 -12.03 7.94
N ASP A 59 -3.95 -11.90 7.12
CA ASP A 59 -3.76 -11.40 5.77
C ASP A 59 -3.80 -9.86 5.73
N GLY A 60 -3.31 -9.32 4.61
CA GLY A 60 -3.23 -7.87 4.44
C GLY A 60 -4.60 -7.20 4.43
N PHE A 61 -5.65 -7.90 4.05
CA PHE A 61 -7.00 -7.33 4.09
C PHE A 61 -7.44 -7.08 5.53
N THR A 62 -7.13 -8.00 6.44
CA THR A 62 -7.40 -7.81 7.87
C THR A 62 -6.63 -6.62 8.41
N VAL A 63 -5.37 -6.47 8.02
CA VAL A 63 -4.56 -5.30 8.42
C VAL A 63 -5.22 -4.01 7.93
N ALA A 64 -5.64 -3.97 6.68
CA ALA A 64 -6.30 -2.80 6.12
C ALA A 64 -7.58 -2.44 6.86
N GLU A 65 -8.42 -3.44 7.16
CA GLU A 65 -9.65 -3.22 7.90
C GLU A 65 -9.38 -2.67 9.30
N ARG A 66 -8.38 -3.21 9.98
CA ARG A 66 -8.01 -2.73 11.32
C ARG A 66 -7.51 -1.29 11.29
N ILE A 67 -6.64 -0.98 10.34
CA ILE A 67 -6.14 0.38 10.21
C ILE A 67 -7.29 1.33 9.95
N GLN A 68 -8.16 1.01 9.00
CA GLN A 68 -9.32 1.85 8.67
C GLN A 68 -10.24 2.08 9.85
N SER A 69 -10.40 1.08 10.71
CA SER A 69 -11.27 1.20 11.88
C SER A 69 -10.66 2.01 13.02
N LEU A 70 -9.32 2.10 13.07
CA LEU A 70 -8.62 2.72 14.19
C LEU A 70 -8.12 4.13 13.91
N VAL A 71 -8.01 4.53 12.64
CA VAL A 71 -7.56 5.88 12.29
C VAL A 71 -8.74 6.80 12.02
N ARG A 72 -8.59 8.07 12.34
CA ARG A 72 -9.66 9.05 12.12
C ARG A 72 -9.73 9.51 10.67
N THR A 73 -8.56 9.75 10.09
CA THR A 73 -8.45 10.21 8.70
C THR A 73 -8.11 9.00 7.84
N PRO A 74 -8.87 8.75 6.76
CA PRO A 74 -8.57 7.64 5.88
C PRO A 74 -7.16 7.72 5.31
N ILE A 75 -6.46 6.58 5.33
CA ILE A 75 -5.11 6.47 4.78
C ILE A 75 -5.21 5.68 3.47
N PRO A 76 -4.75 6.24 2.34
CA PRO A 76 -4.73 5.48 1.08
C PRO A 76 -3.88 4.22 1.21
N MET A 77 -4.33 3.13 0.58
CA MET A 77 -3.63 1.86 0.62
C MET A 77 -3.45 1.30 -0.77
N ILE A 78 -2.26 0.77 -1.04
CA ILE A 78 -1.97 0.03 -2.26
C ILE A 78 -1.61 -1.38 -1.83
N PHE A 79 -2.36 -2.36 -2.34
CA PHE A 79 -2.11 -3.76 -2.05
C PHE A 79 -1.13 -4.35 -3.04
N ILE A 80 -0.26 -5.22 -2.53
CA ILE A 80 0.73 -5.94 -3.33
C ILE A 80 0.61 -7.41 -2.96
N THR A 81 0.64 -8.31 -3.94
CA THR A 81 0.51 -9.74 -3.64
C THR A 81 1.22 -10.60 -4.67
N ALA A 82 1.78 -11.72 -4.22
CA ALA A 82 2.29 -12.77 -5.10
C ALA A 82 1.17 -13.71 -5.54
N SER A 83 0.02 -13.66 -4.87
CA SER A 83 -1.10 -14.57 -5.17
C SER A 83 -1.96 -14.02 -6.29
N LYS A 84 -2.40 -14.92 -7.18
CA LYS A 84 -3.37 -14.60 -8.23
C LYS A 84 -4.75 -15.14 -7.88
N GLN A 85 -5.03 -15.28 -6.60
CA GLN A 85 -6.26 -15.86 -6.13
C GLN A 85 -7.47 -15.03 -6.60
N PRO A 86 -8.51 -15.70 -7.15
CA PRO A 86 -9.72 -14.99 -7.56
C PRO A 86 -10.36 -14.25 -6.40
N GLY A 87 -10.88 -13.06 -6.66
CA GLY A 87 -11.57 -12.28 -5.66
C GLY A 87 -10.69 -11.32 -4.87
N PHE A 88 -9.37 -11.47 -4.89
CA PHE A 88 -8.49 -10.55 -4.17
C PHE A 88 -8.58 -9.13 -4.70
N ARG A 89 -8.56 -8.97 -6.01
CA ARG A 89 -8.67 -7.64 -6.62
C ARG A 89 -10.01 -6.98 -6.28
N GLN A 90 -11.08 -7.75 -6.32
CA GLN A 90 -12.40 -7.25 -5.98
C GLN A 90 -12.46 -6.84 -4.51
N ARG A 91 -11.89 -7.66 -3.62
CA ARG A 91 -11.87 -7.33 -2.18
C ARG A 91 -11.08 -6.06 -1.91
N ALA A 92 -9.95 -5.89 -2.58
CA ALA A 92 -9.16 -4.66 -2.48
C ALA A 92 -10.00 -3.45 -2.91
N ASN A 93 -10.71 -3.58 -4.03
CA ASN A 93 -11.57 -2.53 -4.53
C ASN A 93 -12.69 -2.19 -3.54
N GLU A 94 -13.29 -3.20 -2.93
CA GLU A 94 -14.35 -2.99 -1.93
C GLU A 94 -13.84 -2.26 -0.68
N LEU A 95 -12.57 -2.44 -0.35
CA LEU A 95 -11.92 -1.72 0.74
C LEU A 95 -11.47 -0.32 0.36
N GLY A 96 -11.71 0.09 -0.88
CA GLY A 96 -11.35 1.43 -1.35
C GLY A 96 -9.88 1.59 -1.67
N ALA A 97 -9.19 0.51 -2.06
CA ALA A 97 -7.77 0.56 -2.37
C ALA A 97 -7.45 1.58 -3.46
N ALA A 98 -6.35 2.29 -3.29
CA ALA A 98 -5.85 3.23 -4.29
C ALA A 98 -5.09 2.53 -5.42
N GLY A 99 -4.67 1.28 -5.20
CA GLY A 99 -3.99 0.49 -6.20
C GLY A 99 -3.87 -0.97 -5.80
N TYR A 100 -3.60 -1.82 -6.77
CA TYR A 100 -3.46 -3.25 -6.57
C TYR A 100 -2.44 -3.80 -7.56
N PHE A 101 -1.40 -4.47 -7.07
CA PHE A 101 -0.31 -4.98 -7.90
C PHE A 101 -0.04 -6.44 -7.61
N GLU A 102 0.05 -7.24 -8.67
CA GLU A 102 0.47 -8.63 -8.57
C GLU A 102 1.97 -8.72 -8.85
N LYS A 103 2.70 -9.47 -8.04
CA LYS A 103 4.13 -9.71 -8.25
C LYS A 103 4.34 -10.73 -9.36
N PRO A 104 5.33 -10.57 -10.24
CA PRO A 104 6.20 -9.42 -10.35
C PRO A 104 5.51 -8.24 -11.03
N TYR A 105 5.86 -7.03 -10.65
CA TYR A 105 5.34 -5.81 -11.25
C TYR A 105 6.51 -4.89 -11.63
N GLU A 106 6.26 -3.96 -12.53
CA GLU A 106 7.26 -2.96 -12.87
C GLU A 106 7.30 -1.88 -11.79
N ALA A 107 8.51 -1.58 -11.29
CA ALA A 107 8.66 -0.58 -10.25
C ALA A 107 8.12 0.79 -10.67
N GLU A 108 8.25 1.11 -11.95
CA GLU A 108 7.76 2.37 -12.50
C GLU A 108 6.25 2.49 -12.41
N ASP A 109 5.53 1.37 -12.60
CA ASP A 109 4.07 1.37 -12.49
C ASP A 109 3.64 1.63 -11.05
N LEU A 110 4.34 1.04 -10.08
CA LEU A 110 4.07 1.28 -8.67
C LEU A 110 4.34 2.73 -8.30
N LEU A 111 5.49 3.26 -8.73
CA LEU A 111 5.83 4.66 -8.45
C LEU A 111 4.83 5.62 -9.08
N ALA A 112 4.33 5.31 -10.28
CA ALA A 112 3.30 6.12 -10.92
C ALA A 112 2.00 6.10 -10.14
N ALA A 113 1.61 4.93 -9.61
CA ALA A 113 0.41 4.81 -8.78
C ALA A 113 0.54 5.63 -7.50
N ILE A 114 1.71 5.61 -6.88
CA ILE A 114 1.99 6.39 -5.68
C ILE A 114 1.89 7.89 -6.00
N GLN A 115 2.49 8.29 -7.10
CA GLN A 115 2.44 9.68 -7.53
C GLN A 115 0.99 10.14 -7.74
N ASP A 116 0.15 9.31 -8.33
CA ASP A 116 -1.25 9.63 -8.56
C ASP A 116 -2.03 9.79 -7.26
N VAL A 117 -1.67 9.05 -6.22
CA VAL A 117 -2.30 9.21 -4.91
C VAL A 117 -2.02 10.60 -4.34
N PHE A 118 -0.78 11.07 -4.47
CA PHE A 118 -0.36 12.35 -3.91
C PHE A 118 -0.61 13.54 -4.83
N SER A 119 -0.80 13.29 -6.12
CA SER A 119 -1.08 14.33 -7.12
C SER A 119 -2.18 13.82 -8.03
N PRO A 120 -3.43 13.81 -7.55
CA PRO A 120 -4.53 13.25 -8.34
C PRO A 120 -4.70 13.95 -9.68
N PRO A 121 -5.21 13.23 -10.70
CA PRO A 121 -5.50 13.85 -12.01
C PRO A 121 -6.46 15.03 -11.87
N ASP A 122 -6.41 15.94 -12.83
CA ASP A 122 -7.31 17.07 -12.89
C ASP A 122 -8.77 16.64 -12.98
N HIS A 123 -9.65 17.55 -12.54
CA HIS A 123 -11.09 17.36 -12.71
C HIS A 123 -11.41 17.13 -14.18
N GLY A 124 -12.22 16.13 -14.45
CA GLY A 124 -12.61 15.80 -15.81
C GLY A 124 -11.80 14.68 -16.41
N SER A 125 -10.74 14.24 -15.77
CA SER A 125 -10.05 13.02 -16.20
C SER A 125 -10.95 11.82 -15.91
N LEU A 126 -11.24 11.05 -16.95
CA LEU A 126 -12.07 9.85 -16.83
C LEU A 126 -11.22 8.57 -16.83
N ALA A 127 -9.91 8.70 -16.88
CA ALA A 127 -9.03 7.55 -16.90
C ALA A 127 -9.10 6.81 -15.56
N PRO A 128 -9.26 5.48 -15.57
CA PRO A 128 -9.23 4.72 -14.33
C PRO A 128 -7.81 4.75 -13.74
N ARG A 129 -7.74 4.62 -12.42
CA ARG A 129 -6.44 4.53 -11.75
C ARG A 129 -6.02 3.08 -11.66
N HIS A 130 -4.86 2.78 -12.15
CA HIS A 130 -4.07 1.57 -11.83
C HIS A 130 -4.87 0.30 -11.54
N GLU A 131 -5.80 -0.03 -12.42
CA GLU A 131 -6.50 -1.31 -12.45
C GLU A 131 -7.41 -1.63 -11.26
N ILE A 132 -7.72 -0.69 -10.44
CA ILE A 132 -8.68 -0.94 -9.35
C ILE A 132 -10.10 -0.69 -9.79
#